data_c54c13923aa82cdb808557be96dfc8b7
#
_entry.id   c54c13923aa82cdb808557be96dfc8b7
#
_cell.length_a   1.000
_cell.length_b   1.000
_cell.length_c   1.000
_cell.angle_alpha   90.00
_cell.angle_beta   90.00
_cell.angle_gamma   90.00
#
_symmetry.space_group_name_H-M   'P 1'
#
loop_
_entity.id
_entity.type
_entity.pdbx_description
1 polymer ?
#
loop_
_entity_poly.entity_id
_entity_poly.type
_entity_poly.pdbx_seq_one_letter_code
_entity_poly.pdbx_strand_id
1 'polypeptide(L)'
;DVSLTVNSNEIVGLLGPNGAGKTTTFYMVVGLVRHDQGKITIDGDDISVLPMHERARRGIGYLPQEASIFRRLTVYENLMAVLEIRKDLTAEQRRERADELIDEFNIGHIRDSLGQSLSGGERRRVEIARALAANPKFILLDEPFAGVDPISVTDIKKIITDLRNRGLGVLITDHNVRETLDVCERAYIVGEGKIIATGTPEEVMNDEHVKRVY
;
A
#
# COMPACT_ATOMS: atom_id res chain seq x y z
N ASP A 1 -21.54 1.61 -5.04
CA ASP A 1 -21.46 0.21 -4.62
C ASP A 1 -20.20 -0.43 -5.21
N VAL A 2 -19.22 -0.75 -4.36
CA VAL A 2 -17.90 -1.23 -4.77
C VAL A 2 -17.70 -2.64 -4.20
N SER A 3 -17.51 -3.62 -5.08
CA SER A 3 -17.13 -4.99 -4.70
C SER A 3 -15.84 -5.34 -5.40
N LEU A 4 -14.81 -5.68 -4.64
CA LEU A 4 -13.50 -6.04 -5.16
C LEU A 4 -12.87 -7.16 -4.33
N THR A 5 -11.93 -7.87 -4.93
CA THR A 5 -11.12 -8.89 -4.28
C THR A 5 -9.65 -8.66 -4.57
N VAL A 6 -8.79 -9.01 -3.63
CA VAL A 6 -7.34 -9.04 -3.80
C VAL A 6 -6.85 -10.38 -3.28
N ASN A 7 -6.11 -11.11 -4.07
CA ASN A 7 -5.53 -12.39 -3.66
C ASN A 7 -4.09 -12.21 -3.18
N SER A 8 -3.58 -13.19 -2.45
CA SER A 8 -2.15 -13.29 -2.18
C SER A 8 -1.38 -13.40 -3.50
N ASN A 9 -0.16 -12.86 -3.55
CA ASN A 9 0.67 -12.82 -4.77
C ASN A 9 0.02 -12.07 -5.95
N GLU A 10 -0.83 -11.10 -5.69
CA GLU A 10 -1.52 -10.33 -6.73
C GLU A 10 -1.34 -8.82 -6.48
N ILE A 11 -1.12 -8.06 -7.56
CA ILE A 11 -1.19 -6.59 -7.54
C ILE A 11 -2.47 -6.17 -8.27
N VAL A 12 -3.34 -5.50 -7.56
CA VAL A 12 -4.64 -5.01 -8.07
C VAL A 12 -4.66 -3.49 -8.06
N GLY A 13 -5.03 -2.90 -9.19
CA GLY A 13 -5.26 -1.45 -9.30
C GLY A 13 -6.71 -1.09 -8.96
N LEU A 14 -6.91 -0.04 -8.17
CA LEU A 14 -8.21 0.61 -7.97
C LEU A 14 -8.12 2.00 -8.57
N LEU A 15 -8.58 2.17 -9.80
CA LEU A 15 -8.40 3.35 -10.62
C LEU A 15 -9.72 4.08 -10.86
N GLY A 16 -9.65 5.31 -11.30
CA GLY A 16 -10.83 6.14 -11.57
C GLY A 16 -10.50 7.63 -11.46
N PRO A 17 -11.38 8.50 -11.96
CA PRO A 17 -11.19 9.94 -11.89
C PRO A 17 -11.19 10.46 -10.44
N ASN A 18 -10.79 11.71 -10.27
CA ASN A 18 -10.87 12.38 -8.97
C ASN A 18 -12.35 12.43 -8.50
N GLY A 19 -12.55 12.14 -7.21
CA GLY A 19 -13.90 12.07 -6.64
C GLY A 19 -14.67 10.77 -6.91
N ALA A 20 -14.11 9.80 -7.63
CA ALA A 20 -14.78 8.53 -7.91
C ALA A 20 -15.02 7.65 -6.67
N GLY A 21 -14.36 7.93 -5.54
CA GLY A 21 -14.53 7.17 -4.30
C GLY A 21 -13.38 6.21 -3.96
N LYS A 22 -12.25 6.25 -4.68
CA LYS A 22 -11.07 5.39 -4.44
C LYS A 22 -10.54 5.48 -3.00
N THR A 23 -10.16 6.67 -2.58
CA THR A 23 -9.64 6.93 -1.22
C THR A 23 -10.67 6.58 -0.15
N THR A 24 -11.95 6.87 -0.38
CA THR A 24 -13.03 6.47 0.54
C THR A 24 -13.10 4.94 0.67
N THR A 25 -12.97 4.21 -0.44
CA THR A 25 -12.92 2.74 -0.42
C THR A 25 -11.73 2.24 0.39
N PHE A 26 -10.55 2.83 0.21
CA PHE A 26 -9.37 2.52 1.01
C PHE A 26 -9.62 2.76 2.50
N TYR A 27 -10.17 3.92 2.84
CA TYR A 27 -10.47 4.28 4.24
C TYR A 27 -11.48 3.33 4.89
N MET A 28 -12.46 2.84 4.12
CA MET A 28 -13.38 1.81 4.61
C MET A 28 -12.66 0.48 4.84
N VAL A 29 -11.77 0.06 3.94
CA VAL A 29 -11.02 -1.20 4.08
C VAL A 29 -10.05 -1.15 5.27
N VAL A 30 -9.33 -0.06 5.47
CA VAL A 30 -8.40 0.08 6.61
C VAL A 30 -9.09 0.39 7.94
N GLY A 31 -10.36 0.80 7.91
CA GLY A 31 -11.15 1.08 9.12
C GLY A 31 -11.05 2.51 9.64
N LEU A 32 -10.64 3.46 8.78
CA LEU A 32 -10.67 4.90 9.06
C LEU A 32 -12.06 5.50 8.89
N VAL A 33 -12.84 4.99 7.96
CA VAL A 33 -14.22 5.38 7.71
C VAL A 33 -15.10 4.14 7.81
N ARG A 34 -16.26 4.28 8.45
CA ARG A 34 -17.24 3.20 8.54
C ARG A 34 -18.05 3.13 7.24
N HIS A 35 -18.22 1.92 6.71
CA HIS A 35 -19.12 1.67 5.58
C HIS A 35 -20.58 1.54 6.08
N ASP A 36 -21.53 1.92 5.26
CA ASP A 36 -22.96 1.87 5.61
C ASP A 36 -23.53 0.47 5.40
N GLN A 37 -23.08 -0.22 4.36
CA GLN A 37 -23.54 -1.55 3.97
C GLN A 37 -22.38 -2.36 3.38
N GLY A 38 -22.58 -3.67 3.27
CA GLY A 38 -21.60 -4.59 2.73
C GLY A 38 -20.75 -5.28 3.80
N LYS A 39 -19.74 -5.98 3.35
CA LYS A 39 -18.87 -6.80 4.19
C LYS A 39 -17.43 -6.68 3.74
N ILE A 40 -16.51 -6.59 4.68
CA ILE A 40 -15.07 -6.63 4.44
C ILE A 40 -14.52 -7.88 5.11
N THR A 41 -13.84 -8.73 4.34
CA THR A 41 -13.27 -9.99 4.84
C THR A 41 -11.79 -10.09 4.53
N ILE A 42 -11.06 -10.78 5.39
CA ILE A 42 -9.67 -11.21 5.17
C ILE A 42 -9.56 -12.71 5.48
N ASP A 43 -9.10 -13.49 4.53
CA ASP A 43 -9.00 -14.96 4.65
C ASP A 43 -10.32 -15.63 5.12
N GLY A 44 -11.47 -15.08 4.71
CA GLY A 44 -12.80 -15.54 5.09
C GLY A 44 -13.36 -14.95 6.39
N ASP A 45 -12.52 -14.36 7.23
CA ASP A 45 -12.91 -13.70 8.48
C ASP A 45 -13.51 -12.31 8.22
N ASP A 46 -14.68 -12.05 8.84
CA ASP A 46 -15.33 -10.75 8.78
C ASP A 46 -14.61 -9.74 9.69
N ILE A 47 -14.09 -8.68 9.07
CA ILE A 47 -13.41 -7.58 9.76
C ILE A 47 -14.20 -6.26 9.69
N SER A 48 -15.43 -6.29 9.21
CA SER A 48 -16.25 -5.10 8.92
C SER A 48 -16.38 -4.15 10.11
N VAL A 49 -16.52 -4.68 11.31
CA VAL A 49 -16.71 -3.88 12.54
C VAL A 49 -15.41 -3.64 13.32
N LEU A 50 -14.32 -4.24 12.90
CA LEU A 50 -13.03 -4.10 13.60
C LEU A 50 -12.43 -2.71 13.37
N PRO A 51 -11.86 -2.09 14.42
CA PRO A 51 -11.13 -0.84 14.29
C PRO A 51 -9.79 -1.06 13.56
N MET A 52 -9.21 0.03 13.04
CA MET A 52 -8.00 0.01 12.22
C MET A 52 -6.84 -0.81 12.83
N HIS A 53 -6.58 -0.65 14.13
CA HIS A 53 -5.46 -1.35 14.78
C HIS A 53 -5.66 -2.86 14.87
N GLU A 54 -6.90 -3.34 14.95
CA GLU A 54 -7.20 -4.77 14.91
C GLU A 54 -7.12 -5.32 13.49
N ARG A 55 -7.54 -4.55 12.47
CA ARG A 55 -7.35 -4.92 11.06
C ARG A 55 -5.86 -5.00 10.72
N ALA A 56 -5.04 -4.09 11.23
CA ALA A 56 -3.59 -4.14 11.08
C ALA A 56 -3.02 -5.44 11.70
N ARG A 57 -3.47 -5.84 12.89
CA ARG A 57 -3.07 -7.12 13.51
C ARG A 57 -3.52 -8.36 12.73
N ARG A 58 -4.60 -8.26 11.96
CA ARG A 58 -5.07 -9.30 11.04
C ARG A 58 -4.30 -9.37 9.74
N GLY A 59 -3.40 -8.40 9.49
CA GLY A 59 -2.50 -8.39 8.36
C GLY A 59 -2.82 -7.36 7.27
N ILE A 60 -3.59 -6.30 7.58
CA ILE A 60 -3.79 -5.19 6.65
C ILE A 60 -2.74 -4.11 6.91
N GLY A 61 -1.82 -3.93 5.96
CA GLY A 61 -0.91 -2.79 5.90
C GLY A 61 -1.52 -1.63 5.12
N TYR A 62 -1.19 -0.40 5.50
CA TYR A 62 -1.65 0.80 4.80
C TYR A 62 -0.52 1.82 4.67
N LEU A 63 -0.31 2.28 3.46
CA LEU A 63 0.62 3.36 3.13
C LEU A 63 -0.18 4.54 2.56
N PRO A 64 -0.38 5.62 3.32
CA PRO A 64 -1.14 6.77 2.88
C PRO A 64 -0.41 7.58 1.80
N GLN A 65 -1.17 8.41 1.07
CA GLN A 65 -0.62 9.37 0.12
C GLN A 65 0.30 10.39 0.80
N GLU A 66 -0.15 10.93 1.94
CA GLU A 66 0.64 11.87 2.71
C GLU A 66 1.83 11.20 3.41
N ALA A 67 2.91 11.98 3.57
CA ALA A 67 4.10 11.49 4.26
C ALA A 67 3.77 11.04 5.69
N SER A 68 3.94 9.75 5.95
CA SER A 68 3.64 9.12 7.23
C SER A 68 4.87 8.91 8.12
N ILE A 69 6.06 9.26 7.63
CA ILE A 69 7.32 9.06 8.36
C ILE A 69 7.33 9.85 9.69
N PHE A 70 7.89 9.25 10.73
CA PHE A 70 8.17 9.96 11.98
C PHE A 70 9.37 10.88 11.79
N ARG A 71 9.10 12.14 11.55
CA ARG A 71 10.07 13.15 11.07
C ARG A 71 11.27 13.36 11.98
N ARG A 72 11.07 13.20 13.32
CA ARG A 72 12.09 13.40 14.36
C ARG A 72 12.81 12.13 14.78
N LEU A 73 12.45 10.99 14.20
CA LEU A 73 13.12 9.72 14.40
C LEU A 73 14.07 9.46 13.24
N THR A 74 15.14 8.72 13.49
CA THR A 74 16.01 8.20 12.44
C THR A 74 15.29 7.13 11.61
N VAL A 75 15.87 6.72 10.49
CA VAL A 75 15.34 5.61 9.68
C VAL A 75 15.24 4.34 10.52
N TYR A 76 16.30 4.00 11.26
CA TYR A 76 16.31 2.83 12.15
C TYR A 76 15.20 2.92 13.22
N GLU A 77 15.05 4.05 13.88
CA GLU A 77 14.02 4.28 14.91
C GLU A 77 12.61 4.22 14.31
N ASN A 78 12.42 4.66 13.07
CA ASN A 78 11.14 4.54 12.36
C ASN A 78 10.72 3.07 12.19
N LEU A 79 11.64 2.18 11.87
CA LEU A 79 11.39 0.74 11.77
C LEU A 79 11.15 0.12 13.15
N MET A 80 12.00 0.46 14.11
CA MET A 80 11.89 -0.05 15.47
C MET A 80 10.59 0.33 16.14
N ALA A 81 10.05 1.53 15.91
CA ALA A 81 8.77 1.98 16.47
C ALA A 81 7.60 1.04 16.10
N VAL A 82 7.65 0.40 14.93
CA VAL A 82 6.66 -0.61 14.51
C VAL A 82 7.03 -2.00 15.02
N LEU A 83 8.31 -2.36 14.98
CA LEU A 83 8.77 -3.67 15.44
C LEU A 83 8.56 -3.87 16.95
N GLU A 84 8.65 -2.82 17.77
CA GLU A 84 8.40 -2.90 19.21
C GLU A 84 6.96 -3.28 19.57
N ILE A 85 6.00 -3.02 18.68
CA ILE A 85 4.60 -3.43 18.87
C ILE A 85 4.42 -4.95 18.61
N ARG A 86 5.34 -5.58 17.89
CA ARG A 86 5.35 -7.02 17.58
C ARG A 86 5.70 -7.85 18.83
N LYS A 87 4.69 -8.39 19.50
CA LYS A 87 4.86 -9.22 20.72
C LYS A 87 5.38 -10.63 20.43
N ASP A 88 5.30 -11.07 19.19
CA ASP A 88 5.78 -12.35 18.70
C ASP A 88 7.31 -12.39 18.47
N LEU A 89 7.99 -11.23 18.51
CA LEU A 89 9.43 -11.10 18.33
C LEU A 89 10.14 -10.75 19.65
N THR A 90 11.31 -11.38 19.87
CA THR A 90 12.23 -10.96 20.93
C THR A 90 12.90 -9.62 20.57
N ALA A 91 13.56 -8.99 21.54
CA ALA A 91 14.30 -7.75 21.29
C ALA A 91 15.44 -7.92 20.27
N GLU A 92 16.07 -9.10 20.23
CA GLU A 92 17.12 -9.44 19.26
C GLU A 92 16.53 -9.61 17.86
N GLN A 93 15.48 -10.40 17.72
CA GLN A 93 14.77 -10.60 16.45
C GLN A 93 14.21 -9.30 15.85
N ARG A 94 13.79 -8.36 16.70
CA ARG A 94 13.36 -7.02 16.21
C ARG A 94 14.51 -6.24 15.60
N ARG A 95 15.71 -6.29 16.21
CA ARG A 95 16.92 -5.63 15.68
C ARG A 95 17.36 -6.28 14.38
N GLU A 96 17.45 -7.60 14.35
CA GLU A 96 17.76 -8.35 13.13
C GLU A 96 16.79 -8.00 12.00
N ARG A 97 15.48 -7.96 12.30
CA ARG A 97 14.47 -7.61 11.30
C ARG A 97 14.57 -6.16 10.82
N ALA A 98 14.95 -5.23 11.69
CA ALA A 98 15.21 -3.85 11.29
C ALA A 98 16.41 -3.77 10.33
N ASP A 99 17.50 -4.48 10.64
CA ASP A 99 18.69 -4.53 9.80
C ASP A 99 18.42 -5.19 8.44
N GLU A 100 17.68 -6.31 8.42
CA GLU A 100 17.22 -6.94 7.17
C GLU A 100 16.41 -5.98 6.30
N LEU A 101 15.45 -5.25 6.86
CA LEU A 101 14.64 -4.27 6.12
C LEU A 101 15.50 -3.13 5.58
N ILE A 102 16.50 -2.67 6.34
CA ILE A 102 17.42 -1.63 5.92
C ILE A 102 18.23 -2.08 4.70
N ASP A 103 18.74 -3.28 4.72
CA ASP A 103 19.52 -3.87 3.61
C ASP A 103 18.62 -4.11 2.39
N GLU A 104 17.47 -4.70 2.61
CA GLU A 104 16.48 -5.05 1.61
C GLU A 104 15.98 -3.86 0.79
N PHE A 105 15.77 -2.71 1.45
CA PHE A 105 15.31 -1.47 0.83
C PHE A 105 16.45 -0.54 0.39
N ASN A 106 17.70 -0.98 0.50
CA ASN A 106 18.89 -0.17 0.18
C ASN A 106 18.89 1.21 0.88
N ILE A 107 18.54 1.23 2.15
CA ILE A 107 18.47 2.45 2.98
C ILE A 107 19.55 2.50 4.07
N GLY A 108 20.57 1.64 3.98
CA GLY A 108 21.67 1.57 4.95
C GLY A 108 22.48 2.86 5.04
N HIS A 109 22.69 3.54 3.90
CA HIS A 109 23.42 4.81 3.84
C HIS A 109 22.71 5.98 4.56
N ILE A 110 21.41 5.84 4.84
CA ILE A 110 20.60 6.83 5.57
C ILE A 110 20.09 6.31 6.92
N ARG A 111 20.60 5.17 7.40
CA ARG A 111 20.15 4.50 8.64
C ARG A 111 19.95 5.45 9.82
N ASP A 112 20.92 6.34 10.03
CA ASP A 112 20.96 7.29 11.16
C ASP A 112 20.44 8.69 10.78
N SER A 113 19.96 8.88 9.55
CA SER A 113 19.36 10.13 9.08
C SER A 113 17.96 10.31 9.66
N LEU A 114 17.63 11.55 10.05
CA LEU A 114 16.28 11.88 10.51
C LEU A 114 15.27 11.83 9.35
N GLY A 115 14.05 11.37 9.63
CA GLY A 115 12.99 11.27 8.63
C GLY A 115 12.68 12.57 7.89
N GLN A 116 12.88 13.72 8.53
CA GLN A 116 12.69 15.03 7.91
C GLN A 116 13.76 15.42 6.89
N SER A 117 14.92 14.78 6.89
CA SER A 117 16.04 15.08 5.98
C SER A 117 16.05 14.23 4.71
N LEU A 118 15.14 13.27 4.59
CA LEU A 118 15.09 12.33 3.48
C LEU A 118 14.50 12.97 2.22
N SER A 119 15.07 12.63 1.07
CA SER A 119 14.46 12.90 -0.23
C SER A 119 13.11 12.18 -0.37
N GLY A 120 12.31 12.55 -1.37
CA GLY A 120 11.00 11.93 -1.61
C GLY A 120 11.08 10.41 -1.82
N GLY A 121 12.03 9.97 -2.64
CA GLY A 121 12.25 8.55 -2.93
C GLY A 121 12.77 7.75 -1.71
N GLU A 122 13.76 8.29 -0.99
CA GLU A 122 14.26 7.67 0.24
C GLU A 122 13.16 7.55 1.29
N ARG A 123 12.40 8.62 1.51
CA ARG A 123 11.27 8.64 2.43
C ARG A 123 10.26 7.55 2.08
N ARG A 124 9.88 7.43 0.80
CA ARG A 124 8.90 6.43 0.36
C ARG A 124 9.40 5.01 0.59
N ARG A 125 10.69 4.73 0.33
CA ARG A 125 11.29 3.42 0.65
C ARG A 125 11.22 3.10 2.14
N VAL A 126 11.56 4.07 3.01
CA VAL A 126 11.48 3.90 4.47
C VAL A 126 10.04 3.67 4.93
N GLU A 127 9.07 4.38 4.38
CA GLU A 127 7.64 4.21 4.71
C GLU A 127 7.13 2.82 4.32
N ILE A 128 7.53 2.30 3.15
CA ILE A 128 7.17 0.94 2.72
C ILE A 128 7.86 -0.09 3.62
N ALA A 129 9.16 0.05 3.89
CA ALA A 129 9.90 -0.83 4.79
C ALA A 129 9.25 -0.88 6.18
N ARG A 130 8.84 0.28 6.70
CA ARG A 130 8.12 0.38 7.97
C ARG A 130 6.75 -0.32 7.93
N ALA A 131 6.01 -0.20 6.84
CA ALA A 131 4.75 -0.92 6.69
C ALA A 131 4.96 -2.44 6.71
N LEU A 132 6.05 -2.94 6.10
CA LEU A 132 6.43 -4.35 6.15
C LEU A 132 6.91 -4.83 7.51
N ALA A 133 7.43 -3.96 8.34
CA ALA A 133 7.83 -4.31 9.72
C ALA A 133 6.64 -4.88 10.54
N ALA A 134 5.42 -4.46 10.21
CA ALA A 134 4.20 -5.00 10.81
C ALA A 134 3.85 -6.42 10.33
N ASN A 135 4.56 -6.97 9.33
CA ASN A 135 4.32 -8.28 8.70
C ASN A 135 2.88 -8.43 8.13
N PRO A 136 2.46 -7.55 7.23
CA PRO A 136 1.12 -7.62 6.65
C PRO A 136 0.98 -8.81 5.69
N LYS A 137 -0.27 -9.27 5.48
CA LYS A 137 -0.66 -10.20 4.40
C LYS A 137 -1.09 -9.45 3.15
N PHE A 138 -1.73 -8.31 3.36
CA PHE A 138 -2.19 -7.40 2.32
C PHE A 138 -1.70 -5.99 2.61
N ILE A 139 -1.32 -5.26 1.59
CA ILE A 139 -0.91 -3.87 1.72
C ILE A 139 -1.69 -2.97 0.75
N LEU A 140 -2.24 -1.88 1.27
CA LEU A 140 -2.92 -0.86 0.51
C LEU A 140 -1.97 0.33 0.31
N LEU A 141 -1.69 0.67 -0.93
CA LEU A 141 -0.79 1.76 -1.33
C LEU A 141 -1.62 2.89 -1.95
N ASP A 142 -1.78 3.97 -1.20
CA ASP A 142 -2.53 5.16 -1.66
C ASP A 142 -1.57 6.13 -2.34
N GLU A 143 -1.72 6.28 -3.66
CA GLU A 143 -0.88 7.10 -4.54
C GLU A 143 0.64 6.93 -4.29
N PRO A 144 1.19 5.71 -4.44
CA PRO A 144 2.59 5.44 -4.13
C PRO A 144 3.58 6.21 -5.00
N PHE A 145 3.17 6.67 -6.17
CA PHE A 145 4.01 7.40 -7.13
C PHE A 145 3.86 8.93 -7.01
N ALA A 146 2.95 9.42 -6.17
CA ALA A 146 2.71 10.86 -6.03
C ALA A 146 3.91 11.60 -5.45
N GLY A 147 4.35 12.67 -6.13
CA GLY A 147 5.47 13.51 -5.68
C GLY A 147 6.83 12.83 -5.70
N VAL A 148 6.96 11.74 -6.45
CA VAL A 148 8.20 10.97 -6.63
C VAL A 148 8.81 11.29 -7.99
N ASP A 149 10.13 11.43 -8.05
CA ASP A 149 10.83 11.65 -9.31
C ASP A 149 10.82 10.39 -10.21
N PRO A 150 10.94 10.53 -11.54
CA PRO A 150 10.81 9.39 -12.47
C PRO A 150 11.78 8.23 -12.24
N ILE A 151 12.98 8.50 -11.73
CA ILE A 151 13.97 7.46 -11.43
C ILE A 151 13.49 6.65 -10.23
N SER A 152 13.07 7.34 -9.18
CA SER A 152 12.54 6.71 -7.96
C SER A 152 11.22 5.97 -8.21
N VAL A 153 10.38 6.38 -9.18
CA VAL A 153 9.18 5.63 -9.59
C VAL A 153 9.54 4.22 -10.05
N THR A 154 10.60 4.08 -10.86
CA THR A 154 11.07 2.76 -11.32
C THR A 154 11.48 1.86 -10.13
N ASP A 155 12.17 2.42 -9.15
CA ASP A 155 12.56 1.68 -7.95
C ASP A 155 11.35 1.27 -7.10
N ILE A 156 10.36 2.16 -6.95
CA ILE A 156 9.12 1.85 -6.21
C ILE A 156 8.33 0.75 -6.93
N LYS A 157 8.26 0.76 -8.27
CA LYS A 157 7.65 -0.34 -9.04
C LYS A 157 8.32 -1.69 -8.76
N LYS A 158 9.65 -1.73 -8.72
CA LYS A 158 10.39 -2.96 -8.35
C LYS A 158 10.02 -3.41 -6.94
N ILE A 159 10.00 -2.49 -5.97
CA ILE A 159 9.62 -2.80 -4.59
C ILE A 159 8.19 -3.39 -4.56
N ILE A 160 7.23 -2.79 -5.24
CA ILE A 160 5.84 -3.28 -5.29
C ILE A 160 5.78 -4.70 -5.88
N THR A 161 6.54 -4.95 -6.96
CA THR A 161 6.65 -6.29 -7.56
C THR A 161 7.28 -7.28 -6.58
N ASP A 162 8.29 -6.88 -5.83
CA ASP A 162 8.93 -7.72 -4.82
C ASP A 162 7.96 -8.03 -3.65
N LEU A 163 7.10 -7.10 -3.24
CA LEU A 163 6.06 -7.37 -2.24
C LEU A 163 5.13 -8.50 -2.69
N ARG A 164 4.65 -8.45 -3.94
CA ARG A 164 3.86 -9.53 -4.54
C ARG A 164 4.62 -10.86 -4.52
N ASN A 165 5.89 -10.85 -4.97
CA ASN A 165 6.72 -12.06 -5.04
C ASN A 165 6.96 -12.71 -3.67
N ARG A 166 6.80 -11.97 -2.59
CA ARG A 166 6.87 -12.45 -1.19
C ARG A 166 5.54 -12.99 -0.67
N GLY A 167 4.52 -13.02 -1.48
CA GLY A 167 3.24 -13.56 -1.08
C GLY A 167 2.19 -12.52 -0.70
N LEU A 168 2.52 -11.22 -0.68
CA LEU A 168 1.55 -10.20 -0.30
C LEU A 168 0.52 -9.99 -1.41
N GLY A 169 -0.73 -9.76 -1.01
CA GLY A 169 -1.71 -9.11 -1.87
C GLY A 169 -1.52 -7.58 -1.79
N VAL A 170 -1.47 -6.92 -2.94
CA VAL A 170 -1.24 -5.47 -3.03
C VAL A 170 -2.41 -4.80 -3.71
N LEU A 171 -3.01 -3.80 -3.07
CA LEU A 171 -4.02 -2.94 -3.67
C LEU A 171 -3.44 -1.53 -3.83
N ILE A 172 -3.45 -1.02 -5.07
CA ILE A 172 -2.87 0.28 -5.39
C ILE A 172 -3.96 1.20 -5.93
N THR A 173 -3.99 2.45 -5.49
CA THR A 173 -4.66 3.53 -6.19
C THR A 173 -3.67 4.62 -6.53
N ASP A 174 -3.79 5.21 -7.73
CA ASP A 174 -3.00 6.35 -8.15
C ASP A 174 -3.76 7.12 -9.24
N HIS A 175 -3.44 8.39 -9.39
CA HIS A 175 -3.93 9.20 -10.50
C HIS A 175 -3.12 8.94 -11.78
N ASN A 176 -1.91 8.41 -11.66
CA ASN A 176 -1.08 7.98 -12.80
C ASN A 176 -1.46 6.55 -13.22
N VAL A 177 -2.51 6.47 -14.04
CA VAL A 177 -3.09 5.20 -14.50
C VAL A 177 -2.05 4.32 -15.19
N ARG A 178 -1.21 4.92 -16.08
CA ARG A 178 -0.21 4.16 -16.83
C ARG A 178 0.80 3.49 -15.90
N GLU A 179 1.40 4.25 -14.97
CA GLU A 179 2.39 3.72 -14.03
C GLU A 179 1.81 2.62 -13.14
N THR A 180 0.54 2.75 -12.77
CA THR A 180 -0.15 1.75 -11.96
C THR A 180 -0.46 0.50 -12.76
N LEU A 181 -0.99 0.63 -13.98
CA LEU A 181 -1.31 -0.51 -14.83
C LEU A 181 -0.06 -1.32 -15.23
N ASP A 182 1.10 -0.67 -15.35
CA ASP A 182 2.37 -1.35 -15.66
C ASP A 182 2.79 -2.39 -14.61
N VAL A 183 2.30 -2.28 -13.37
CA VAL A 183 2.65 -3.22 -12.28
C VAL A 183 1.49 -4.13 -11.88
N CYS A 184 0.26 -3.84 -12.29
CA CYS A 184 -0.92 -4.61 -11.92
C CYS A 184 -1.14 -5.83 -12.81
N GLU A 185 -1.61 -6.92 -12.22
CA GLU A 185 -2.17 -8.06 -12.96
C GLU A 185 -3.63 -7.83 -13.33
N ARG A 186 -4.35 -7.03 -12.52
CA ARG A 186 -5.78 -6.74 -12.70
C ARG A 186 -6.10 -5.36 -12.15
N ALA A 187 -7.12 -4.73 -12.72
CA ALA A 187 -7.60 -3.44 -12.23
C ALA A 187 -9.13 -3.38 -12.15
N TYR A 188 -9.60 -2.58 -11.21
CA TYR A 188 -10.98 -2.14 -11.08
C TYR A 188 -11.04 -0.65 -11.41
N ILE A 189 -11.94 -0.27 -12.28
CA ILE A 189 -12.20 1.14 -12.57
C ILE A 189 -13.45 1.57 -11.81
N VAL A 190 -13.29 2.60 -11.00
CA VAL A 190 -14.37 3.20 -10.20
C VAL A 190 -14.85 4.49 -10.87
N GLY A 191 -16.15 4.61 -11.03
CA GLY A 191 -16.82 5.83 -11.44
C GLY A 191 -18.04 6.07 -10.56
N GLU A 192 -18.18 7.27 -10.00
CA GLU A 192 -19.34 7.66 -9.16
C GLU A 192 -19.67 6.65 -8.04
N GLY A 193 -18.65 6.09 -7.40
CA GLY A 193 -18.80 5.13 -6.30
C GLY A 193 -19.25 3.72 -6.73
N LYS A 194 -19.07 3.37 -8.01
CA LYS A 194 -19.38 2.03 -8.55
C LYS A 194 -18.21 1.50 -9.39
N ILE A 195 -18.08 0.19 -9.45
CA ILE A 195 -17.17 -0.45 -10.43
C ILE A 195 -17.83 -0.36 -11.81
N ILE A 196 -17.14 0.29 -12.75
CA ILE A 196 -17.59 0.47 -14.14
C ILE A 196 -16.89 -0.46 -15.13
N ALA A 197 -15.70 -0.92 -14.79
CA ALA A 197 -14.94 -1.92 -15.55
C ALA A 197 -13.98 -2.69 -14.62
N THR A 198 -13.65 -3.91 -15.01
CA THR A 198 -12.63 -4.74 -14.38
C THR A 198 -11.99 -5.66 -15.42
N GLY A 199 -10.72 -5.94 -15.27
CA GLY A 199 -9.99 -6.83 -16.17
C GLY A 199 -8.48 -6.67 -16.04
N THR A 200 -7.76 -7.28 -16.97
CA THR A 200 -6.32 -7.06 -17.14
C THR A 200 -6.03 -5.62 -17.55
N PRO A 201 -4.78 -5.11 -17.38
CA PRO A 201 -4.41 -3.78 -17.87
C PRO A 201 -4.81 -3.52 -19.33
N GLU A 202 -4.61 -4.50 -20.20
CA GLU A 202 -4.93 -4.39 -21.62
C GLU A 202 -6.45 -4.29 -21.87
N GLU A 203 -7.25 -5.12 -21.20
CA GLU A 203 -8.72 -5.08 -21.28
C GLU A 203 -9.27 -3.75 -20.82
N VAL A 204 -8.78 -3.25 -19.67
CA VAL A 204 -9.20 -1.98 -19.09
C VAL A 204 -8.82 -0.79 -19.98
N MET A 205 -7.62 -0.78 -20.55
CA MET A 205 -7.19 0.29 -21.48
C MET A 205 -7.98 0.31 -22.79
N ASN A 206 -8.53 -0.80 -23.20
CA ASN A 206 -9.32 -0.93 -24.43
C ASN A 206 -10.83 -0.74 -24.21
N ASP A 207 -11.30 -0.70 -22.97
CA ASP A 207 -12.72 -0.54 -22.65
C ASP A 207 -13.23 0.86 -23.04
N GLU A 208 -14.34 0.89 -23.79
CA GLU A 208 -14.95 2.12 -24.30
C GLU A 208 -15.50 3.05 -23.18
N HIS A 209 -15.97 2.47 -22.05
CA HIS A 209 -16.44 3.26 -20.92
C HIS A 209 -15.26 3.91 -20.19
N VAL A 210 -14.14 3.18 -20.06
CA VAL A 210 -12.92 3.69 -19.48
C VAL A 210 -12.35 4.84 -20.32
N LYS A 211 -12.28 4.70 -21.64
CA LYS A 211 -11.82 5.76 -22.57
C LYS A 211 -12.65 7.04 -22.53
N ARG A 212 -13.89 7.00 -22.06
CA ARG A 212 -14.75 8.19 -21.90
C ARG A 212 -14.55 8.91 -20.56
N VAL A 213 -13.97 8.21 -19.59
CA VAL A 213 -13.79 8.71 -18.21
C VAL A 213 -12.39 9.27 -18.03
N TYR A 214 -11.42 8.85 -18.83
CA TYR A 214 -10.04 9.31 -18.93
C TYR A 214 -9.75 10.00 -20.25
#